data_20fe5fda9e0083a7601bd2833f7ea79b
#
_entry.id   20fe5fda9e0083a7601bd2833f7ea79b
#
_cell.length_a   1.000
_cell.length_b   1.000
_cell.length_c   1.000
_cell.angle_alpha   90.00
_cell.angle_beta   90.00
_cell.angle_gamma   90.00
#
_symmetry.space_group_name_H-M   'P 1'
#
loop_
_entity.id
_entity.type
_entity.pdbx_description
1 polymer ?
#
loop_
_entity_poly.entity_id
_entity_poly.type
_entity_poly.pdbx_seq_one_letter_code
_entity_poly.pdbx_strand_id
1 'polypeptide(L)'
;MEEEDILRRPQISWDKVRRMLTQPLLQGRQEFNRLAIYLYHFVFPTAGRQNPASIFTVGNGEQCLGSDRATGGVCLSRNQCNTQGGKAIGFCGVFATCCSLNACDVRTNTKVAVFINPPLNRESSGLECSYNVEINNNNVCQMRIDFETFNLAPPTTVEPVDNVTQRPGYTCRNDIFQVTNLQANSDFMPALCGDNNGQHLYVRVNASTNSRAIRINFKIADRSSQPNLPQATWKIKVTQLECFNTLGKYRDGILEAITSSLPSSPFTSSADRDEYFIAPPGCLQYYPDRSGAFESFNYNRGAGPYIANMMYATCFKRTSDVCGVKLTSASFDLAYRTEENLYLDTDCQVNPVTHGAYQSEDYLFIPEALTADGLRGSKFCGTSATNQIIASTPPGPLYVSFKSDNLVTDDIPESGYRFNYNVLNNCFSRK
;
A
#
# COMPACT_ATOMS: atom_id res chain seq x y z
N MET A 1 21.70 43.62 -43.77
CA MET A 1 22.57 43.98 -42.64
C MET A 1 21.88 43.52 -41.41
N GLU A 2 22.57 42.68 -40.64
CA GLU A 2 22.21 42.07 -39.36
C GLU A 2 21.44 40.75 -39.40
N GLU A 3 22.17 39.75 -39.88
CA GLU A 3 21.83 38.34 -39.64
C GLU A 3 23.13 37.52 -39.58
N GLU A 4 23.97 37.77 -38.56
CA GLU A 4 25.18 36.95 -38.27
C GLU A 4 25.70 37.19 -36.86
N ASP A 5 24.97 36.74 -35.81
CA ASP A 5 25.57 36.68 -34.49
C ASP A 5 24.88 35.65 -33.52
N ILE A 6 24.40 34.56 -34.04
CA ILE A 6 23.94 33.44 -33.20
C ILE A 6 24.62 32.16 -33.70
N LEU A 7 25.82 31.84 -33.20
CA LEU A 7 26.38 30.49 -33.16
C LEU A 7 27.89 30.48 -32.79
N ARG A 8 28.26 31.08 -31.65
CA ARG A 8 29.52 30.68 -31.00
C ARG A 8 29.19 29.80 -29.80
N ARG A 9 29.09 28.49 -30.03
CA ARG A 9 29.09 27.48 -28.93
C ARG A 9 30.48 27.53 -28.28
N PRO A 10 30.58 27.70 -26.94
CA PRO A 10 31.87 27.57 -26.27
C PRO A 10 32.37 26.14 -26.44
N GLN A 11 33.52 25.95 -27.05
CA GLN A 11 34.18 24.65 -27.13
C GLN A 11 34.61 24.22 -25.72
N ILE A 12 34.18 23.04 -25.32
CA ILE A 12 34.57 22.42 -24.03
C ILE A 12 36.03 22.01 -24.16
N SER A 13 36.90 22.64 -23.36
CA SER A 13 38.30 22.21 -23.24
C SER A 13 38.29 20.93 -22.34
N TRP A 14 38.45 19.79 -22.97
CA TRP A 14 38.56 18.50 -22.33
C TRP A 14 39.74 18.41 -21.35
N ASP A 15 40.77 19.21 -21.53
CA ASP A 15 41.89 19.32 -20.58
C ASP A 15 41.49 19.99 -19.27
N LYS A 16 40.52 20.91 -19.30
CA LYS A 16 39.99 21.54 -18.08
C LYS A 16 39.10 20.56 -17.30
N VAL A 17 38.29 19.76 -18.00
CA VAL A 17 37.48 18.69 -17.41
C VAL A 17 38.37 17.60 -16.80
N ARG A 18 39.41 17.19 -17.49
CA ARG A 18 40.36 16.18 -17.03
C ARG A 18 41.14 16.61 -15.79
N ARG A 19 41.54 17.88 -15.69
CA ARG A 19 42.21 18.44 -14.50
C ARG A 19 41.28 18.50 -13.28
N MET A 20 39.98 18.78 -13.46
CA MET A 20 38.99 18.80 -12.37
C MET A 20 38.68 17.39 -11.82
N LEU A 21 38.77 16.37 -12.68
CA LEU A 21 38.52 14.97 -12.27
C LEU A 21 39.71 14.30 -11.57
N THR A 22 40.92 14.91 -11.66
CA THR A 22 42.16 14.34 -11.10
C THR A 22 42.67 15.03 -9.84
N GLN A 23 41.95 16.04 -9.31
CA GLN A 23 42.31 16.70 -8.03
C GLN A 23 41.78 15.97 -6.82
N PRO A 24 42.53 15.92 -5.69
CA PRO A 24 42.10 15.20 -4.49
C PRO A 24 40.88 15.82 -3.83
N LEU A 25 40.02 14.96 -3.31
CA LEU A 25 38.64 15.14 -2.83
C LEU A 25 38.37 16.15 -1.69
N LEU A 26 39.25 17.03 -1.32
CA LEU A 26 39.11 17.92 -0.14
C LEU A 26 38.58 19.33 -0.42
N GLN A 27 38.45 19.76 -1.67
CA GLN A 27 37.82 21.04 -2.03
C GLN A 27 36.64 20.95 -2.99
N GLY A 28 36.17 19.73 -3.28
CA GLY A 28 35.43 19.40 -4.51
C GLY A 28 33.93 19.50 -4.48
N ARG A 29 33.24 19.68 -3.35
CA ARG A 29 31.77 19.56 -3.33
C ARG A 29 31.05 20.70 -4.06
N GLN A 30 31.55 21.91 -3.97
CA GLN A 30 30.93 23.06 -4.66
C GLN A 30 31.29 23.11 -6.15
N GLU A 31 32.52 22.74 -6.52
CA GLU A 31 32.93 22.72 -7.91
C GLU A 31 32.39 21.53 -8.70
N PHE A 32 32.26 20.38 -8.04
CA PHE A 32 31.60 19.20 -8.62
C PHE A 32 30.12 19.48 -8.96
N ASN A 33 29.40 20.15 -8.08
CA ASN A 33 28.02 20.58 -8.33
C ASN A 33 27.93 21.59 -9.51
N ARG A 34 28.90 22.49 -9.64
CA ARG A 34 28.94 23.42 -10.78
C ARG A 34 29.23 22.72 -12.10
N LEU A 35 30.15 21.77 -12.11
CA LEU A 35 30.46 20.98 -13.31
C LEU A 35 29.30 20.12 -13.76
N ALA A 36 28.61 19.52 -12.79
CA ALA A 36 27.45 18.69 -13.04
C ALA A 36 26.26 19.50 -13.59
N ILE A 37 26.00 20.71 -13.06
CA ILE A 37 24.99 21.63 -13.60
C ILE A 37 25.36 22.09 -15.02
N TYR A 38 26.64 22.32 -15.28
CA TYR A 38 27.13 22.72 -16.60
C TYR A 38 26.97 21.62 -17.64
N LEU A 39 27.31 20.35 -17.27
CA LEU A 39 27.12 19.18 -18.12
C LEU A 39 25.65 18.90 -18.41
N TYR A 40 24.77 19.13 -17.43
CA TYR A 40 23.33 18.93 -17.59
C TYR A 40 22.73 19.85 -18.65
N HIS A 41 23.05 21.15 -18.61
CA HIS A 41 22.55 22.12 -19.60
C HIS A 41 23.11 21.91 -21.02
N PHE A 42 24.28 21.27 -21.12
CA PHE A 42 24.93 21.03 -22.40
C PHE A 42 24.56 19.71 -23.07
N VAL A 43 24.32 18.66 -22.26
CA VAL A 43 24.08 17.29 -22.74
C VAL A 43 22.58 16.99 -22.89
N PHE A 44 21.70 17.69 -22.13
CA PHE A 44 20.27 17.45 -22.14
C PHE A 44 19.42 18.72 -22.35
N PRO A 45 19.47 19.35 -23.55
CA PRO A 45 18.76 20.61 -23.81
C PRO A 45 17.21 20.50 -23.84
N THR A 46 16.65 19.28 -23.80
CA THR A 46 15.19 19.02 -23.93
C THR A 46 14.51 18.42 -22.73
N ALA A 47 15.22 18.20 -21.63
CA ALA A 47 14.60 17.70 -20.39
C ALA A 47 13.81 18.83 -19.72
N GLY A 48 12.49 18.71 -19.69
CA GLY A 48 11.60 19.69 -19.06
C GLY A 48 12.00 20.00 -17.61
N ARG A 49 11.65 21.21 -17.17
CA ARG A 49 11.99 21.82 -15.88
C ARG A 49 11.79 20.88 -14.67
N GLN A 50 12.74 20.00 -14.41
CA GLN A 50 12.90 19.35 -13.12
C GLN A 50 14.03 20.05 -12.36
N ASN A 51 13.83 20.22 -11.06
CA ASN A 51 14.77 20.93 -10.19
C ASN A 51 16.16 20.26 -10.25
N PRO A 52 17.24 20.96 -10.67
CA PRO A 52 18.56 20.35 -10.88
C PRO A 52 19.15 19.69 -9.62
N ALA A 53 18.71 20.09 -8.42
CA ALA A 53 19.12 19.44 -7.17
C ALA A 53 18.62 18.00 -7.04
N SER A 54 17.50 17.63 -7.68
CA SER A 54 16.94 16.25 -7.63
C SER A 54 17.70 15.26 -8.51
N ILE A 55 18.53 15.75 -9.43
CA ILE A 55 19.27 14.93 -10.42
C ILE A 55 20.55 14.35 -9.82
N PHE A 56 21.09 14.97 -8.78
CA PHE A 56 22.34 14.55 -8.12
C PHE A 56 22.15 13.76 -6.83
N THR A 57 20.99 13.83 -6.21
CA THR A 57 20.61 12.90 -5.18
C THR A 57 20.07 11.65 -5.88
N VAL A 58 20.92 10.63 -6.06
CA VAL A 58 20.46 9.27 -6.28
C VAL A 58 19.66 8.93 -5.04
N GLY A 59 18.37 9.22 -5.06
CA GLY A 59 17.45 8.75 -4.04
C GLY A 59 17.42 7.23 -4.18
N ASN A 60 18.19 6.52 -3.37
CA ASN A 60 18.11 5.08 -3.26
C ASN A 60 16.65 4.75 -2.94
N GLY A 61 15.90 4.26 -3.93
CA GLY A 61 14.53 3.86 -3.78
C GLY A 61 13.46 4.82 -4.31
N GLU A 62 13.80 5.89 -5.06
CA GLU A 62 12.79 6.67 -5.77
C GLU A 62 12.19 5.87 -6.93
N GLN A 63 10.87 6.01 -7.13
CA GLN A 63 10.21 5.40 -8.27
C GLN A 63 10.67 6.03 -9.58
N CYS A 64 10.80 5.20 -10.60
CA CYS A 64 11.17 5.61 -11.94
C CYS A 64 10.34 4.89 -13.00
N LEU A 65 10.36 5.44 -14.20
CA LEU A 65 9.78 4.79 -15.38
C LEU A 65 10.89 4.33 -16.30
N GLY A 66 10.70 3.17 -16.90
CA GLY A 66 11.58 2.64 -17.93
C GLY A 66 11.64 3.52 -19.18
N SER A 67 12.54 3.20 -20.08
CA SER A 67 12.68 3.89 -21.37
C SER A 67 11.42 3.79 -22.25
N ASP A 68 10.57 2.78 -22.00
CA ASP A 68 9.25 2.58 -22.60
C ASP A 68 8.18 3.52 -22.03
N ARG A 69 8.49 4.27 -20.96
CA ARG A 69 7.58 5.15 -20.20
C ARG A 69 6.36 4.43 -19.62
N ALA A 70 6.35 3.12 -19.62
CA ALA A 70 5.24 2.29 -19.15
C ALA A 70 5.66 1.40 -17.97
N THR A 71 6.85 0.79 -18.04
CA THR A 71 7.33 -0.11 -16.99
C THR A 71 7.86 0.69 -15.81
N GLY A 72 7.24 0.48 -14.64
CA GLY A 72 7.71 1.08 -13.39
C GLY A 72 8.91 0.33 -12.81
N GLY A 73 9.76 1.05 -12.10
CA GLY A 73 10.91 0.51 -11.40
C GLY A 73 11.33 1.39 -10.23
N VAL A 74 12.50 1.08 -9.69
CA VAL A 74 13.13 1.81 -8.58
C VAL A 74 14.51 2.26 -9.01
N CYS A 75 14.88 3.49 -8.68
CA CYS A 75 16.22 4.01 -8.94
C CYS A 75 17.26 3.32 -8.05
N LEU A 76 18.13 2.53 -8.66
CA LEU A 76 19.23 1.83 -8.00
C LEU A 76 20.54 2.05 -8.74
N SER A 77 21.68 1.84 -8.09
CA SER A 77 22.92 1.65 -8.85
C SER A 77 22.81 0.38 -9.70
N ARG A 78 23.51 0.33 -10.82
CA ARG A 78 23.47 -0.84 -11.71
C ARG A 78 23.91 -2.12 -11.00
N ASN A 79 24.88 -1.99 -10.09
CA ASN A 79 25.34 -3.13 -9.30
C ASN A 79 24.26 -3.63 -8.34
N GLN A 80 23.58 -2.73 -7.62
CA GLN A 80 22.46 -3.09 -6.75
C GLN A 80 21.32 -3.75 -7.54
N CYS A 81 20.97 -3.22 -8.71
CA CYS A 81 19.94 -3.82 -9.57
C CYS A 81 20.29 -5.28 -9.93
N ASN A 82 21.53 -5.52 -10.35
CA ASN A 82 21.98 -6.86 -10.71
C ASN A 82 22.03 -7.81 -9.51
N THR A 83 22.53 -7.34 -8.35
CA THR A 83 22.61 -8.18 -7.14
C THR A 83 21.26 -8.56 -6.57
N GLN A 84 20.23 -7.73 -6.83
CA GLN A 84 18.85 -8.00 -6.45
C GLN A 84 18.07 -8.82 -7.50
N GLY A 85 18.72 -9.30 -8.54
CA GLY A 85 18.07 -10.04 -9.62
C GLY A 85 17.16 -9.17 -10.51
N GLY A 86 17.34 -7.86 -10.45
CA GLY A 86 16.53 -6.91 -11.22
C GLY A 86 17.05 -6.71 -12.65
N LYS A 87 16.19 -6.16 -13.50
CA LYS A 87 16.50 -5.78 -14.87
C LYS A 87 16.57 -4.25 -15.00
N ALA A 88 17.67 -3.74 -15.57
CA ALA A 88 17.76 -2.34 -15.92
C ALA A 88 16.83 -2.02 -17.11
N ILE A 89 15.85 -1.15 -16.89
CA ILE A 89 14.82 -0.76 -17.88
C ILE A 89 14.93 0.69 -18.35
N GLY A 90 15.84 1.45 -17.76
CA GLY A 90 16.06 2.85 -18.11
C GLY A 90 17.09 3.49 -17.20
N PHE A 91 17.18 4.82 -17.28
CA PHE A 91 18.06 5.63 -16.43
C PHE A 91 17.24 6.51 -15.49
N CYS A 92 17.75 6.72 -14.28
CA CYS A 92 17.21 7.68 -13.34
C CYS A 92 18.36 8.49 -12.73
N GLY A 93 18.59 9.67 -13.30
CA GLY A 93 19.75 10.51 -12.99
C GLY A 93 21.02 10.09 -13.73
N VAL A 94 22.17 10.66 -13.32
CA VAL A 94 23.44 10.53 -14.05
C VAL A 94 24.13 9.17 -13.79
N PHE A 95 23.92 8.57 -12.62
CA PHE A 95 24.64 7.36 -12.19
C PHE A 95 23.73 6.23 -11.72
N ALA A 96 22.42 6.39 -11.86
CA ALA A 96 21.45 5.39 -11.44
C ALA A 96 20.69 4.80 -12.62
N THR A 97 20.25 3.58 -12.46
CA THR A 97 19.43 2.87 -13.42
C THR A 97 18.04 2.64 -12.84
N CYS A 98 17.03 2.76 -13.69
CA CYS A 98 15.70 2.33 -13.34
C CYS A 98 15.66 0.80 -13.36
N CYS A 99 15.49 0.21 -12.19
CA CYS A 99 15.54 -1.23 -11.97
C CYS A 99 14.15 -1.79 -11.82
N SER A 100 13.75 -2.73 -12.66
CA SER A 100 12.52 -3.50 -12.51
C SER A 100 12.82 -4.84 -11.86
N LEU A 101 12.04 -5.17 -10.81
CA LEU A 101 12.10 -6.45 -10.10
C LEU A 101 10.94 -7.33 -10.57
N ASN A 102 11.02 -7.83 -11.79
CA ASN A 102 10.01 -8.66 -12.43
C ASN A 102 10.37 -10.16 -12.47
N ALA A 103 11.34 -10.55 -11.68
CA ALA A 103 11.68 -11.95 -11.46
C ALA A 103 11.08 -12.43 -10.12
N CYS A 104 10.88 -13.73 -9.98
CA CYS A 104 10.56 -14.36 -8.69
C CYS A 104 11.82 -14.55 -7.83
N ASP A 105 11.63 -14.85 -6.54
CA ASP A 105 12.69 -15.12 -5.57
C ASP A 105 13.68 -13.96 -5.35
N VAL A 106 13.19 -12.76 -5.56
CA VAL A 106 13.95 -11.53 -5.34
C VAL A 106 14.08 -11.25 -3.84
N ARG A 107 15.29 -10.83 -3.44
CA ARG A 107 15.58 -10.34 -2.10
C ARG A 107 16.04 -8.88 -2.19
N THR A 108 15.47 -8.01 -1.38
CA THR A 108 15.81 -6.58 -1.34
C THR A 108 15.74 -6.02 0.07
N ASN A 109 16.51 -4.96 0.31
CA ASN A 109 16.43 -4.15 1.53
C ASN A 109 16.27 -2.66 1.21
N THR A 110 15.81 -2.32 0.00
CA THR A 110 15.59 -0.92 -0.37
C THR A 110 14.43 -0.31 0.39
N LYS A 111 14.48 1.00 0.67
CA LYS A 111 13.39 1.72 1.34
C LYS A 111 12.07 1.59 0.57
N VAL A 112 12.15 1.61 -0.76
CA VAL A 112 11.01 1.37 -1.65
C VAL A 112 11.38 0.27 -2.64
N ALA A 113 10.51 -0.70 -2.83
CA ALA A 113 10.64 -1.75 -3.82
C ALA A 113 9.35 -1.85 -4.64
N VAL A 114 9.47 -2.13 -5.92
CA VAL A 114 8.32 -2.37 -6.81
C VAL A 114 8.50 -3.74 -7.46
N PHE A 115 7.57 -4.64 -7.20
CA PHE A 115 7.54 -5.99 -7.73
C PHE A 115 6.44 -6.13 -8.78
N ILE A 116 6.81 -6.65 -9.93
CA ILE A 116 5.90 -6.87 -11.06
C ILE A 116 5.93 -8.36 -11.39
N ASN A 117 4.77 -8.93 -11.71
CA ASN A 117 4.72 -10.33 -12.11
C ASN A 117 5.65 -10.63 -13.30
N PRO A 118 6.29 -11.80 -13.32
CA PRO A 118 6.99 -12.26 -14.52
C PRO A 118 5.98 -12.40 -15.67
N PRO A 119 6.46 -12.43 -16.94
CA PRO A 119 5.60 -12.70 -18.07
C PRO A 119 4.88 -14.05 -17.90
N LEU A 120 3.57 -14.00 -17.74
CA LEU A 120 2.69 -15.17 -17.66
C LEU A 120 1.90 -15.26 -18.95
N ASN A 121 1.83 -16.45 -19.53
CA ASN A 121 0.97 -16.75 -20.65
C ASN A 121 -0.16 -17.69 -20.22
N ARG A 122 -1.16 -17.89 -21.08
CA ARG A 122 -2.32 -18.75 -20.80
C ARG A 122 -1.98 -20.24 -20.72
N GLU A 123 -0.79 -20.62 -21.10
CA GLU A 123 -0.29 -22.00 -21.09
C GLU A 123 0.74 -22.21 -20.00
N SER A 124 0.94 -21.21 -19.13
CA SER A 124 1.91 -21.32 -18.02
C SER A 124 1.44 -22.39 -17.04
N SER A 125 2.34 -23.30 -16.70
CA SER A 125 2.22 -24.18 -15.53
C SER A 125 2.12 -23.34 -14.27
N GLY A 126 1.63 -23.93 -13.18
CA GLY A 126 1.54 -23.26 -11.88
C GLY A 126 2.86 -22.58 -11.49
N LEU A 127 2.75 -21.41 -10.87
CA LEU A 127 3.89 -20.60 -10.44
C LEU A 127 3.83 -20.34 -8.95
N GLU A 128 4.96 -20.55 -8.27
CA GLU A 128 5.21 -19.97 -6.96
C GLU A 128 6.25 -18.86 -7.10
N CYS A 129 5.88 -17.66 -6.66
CA CYS A 129 6.73 -16.47 -6.78
C CYS A 129 6.86 -15.80 -5.42
N SER A 130 8.09 -15.60 -4.95
CA SER A 130 8.33 -14.98 -3.65
C SER A 130 9.22 -13.75 -3.74
N TYR A 131 8.95 -12.78 -2.85
CA TYR A 131 9.75 -11.59 -2.68
C TYR A 131 10.09 -11.44 -1.21
N ASN A 132 11.38 -11.33 -0.89
CA ASN A 132 11.85 -11.15 0.47
C ASN A 132 12.31 -9.70 0.66
N VAL A 133 11.61 -8.97 1.53
CA VAL A 133 11.93 -7.58 1.85
C VAL A 133 12.50 -7.51 3.25
N GLU A 134 13.80 -7.25 3.35
CA GLU A 134 14.51 -7.05 4.61
C GLU A 134 14.46 -5.58 5.01
N ILE A 135 14.48 -5.29 6.31
CA ILE A 135 14.50 -3.90 6.77
C ILE A 135 15.77 -3.20 6.30
N ASN A 136 15.59 -1.97 5.84
CA ASN A 136 16.68 -1.11 5.37
C ASN A 136 17.59 -0.69 6.52
N ASN A 137 17.00 -0.32 7.66
CA ASN A 137 17.71 0.09 8.87
C ASN A 137 16.90 -0.24 10.14
N ASN A 138 17.50 -0.03 11.29
CA ASN A 138 16.91 -0.40 12.58
C ASN A 138 15.73 0.49 13.02
N ASN A 139 15.46 1.60 12.36
CA ASN A 139 14.33 2.48 12.66
C ASN A 139 13.05 2.05 11.97
N VAL A 140 13.15 1.15 10.97
CA VAL A 140 11.98 0.63 10.27
C VAL A 140 11.13 -0.20 11.22
N CYS A 141 9.86 0.14 11.32
CA CYS A 141 8.89 -0.49 12.21
C CYS A 141 7.67 -1.06 11.46
N GLN A 142 7.41 -0.56 10.26
CA GLN A 142 6.29 -1.01 9.42
C GLN A 142 6.72 -1.07 7.96
N MET A 143 6.04 -1.91 7.21
CA MET A 143 6.06 -1.92 5.75
C MET A 143 4.64 -1.73 5.25
N ARG A 144 4.46 -0.75 4.36
CA ARG A 144 3.23 -0.54 3.62
C ARG A 144 3.34 -1.21 2.26
N ILE A 145 2.36 -2.03 1.92
CA ILE A 145 2.27 -2.75 0.64
C ILE A 145 1.09 -2.18 -0.12
N ASP A 146 1.36 -1.42 -1.20
CA ASP A 146 0.36 -0.84 -2.08
C ASP A 146 0.15 -1.73 -3.30
N PHE A 147 -1.09 -2.04 -3.61
CA PHE A 147 -1.51 -2.81 -4.78
C PHE A 147 -1.80 -1.87 -5.95
N GLU A 148 -0.75 -1.46 -6.68
CA GLU A 148 -0.91 -0.61 -7.88
C GLU A 148 -1.67 -1.36 -8.99
N THR A 149 -1.41 -2.65 -9.10
CA THR A 149 -2.20 -3.63 -9.86
C THR A 149 -2.25 -4.91 -9.05
N PHE A 150 -3.43 -5.47 -8.87
CA PHE A 150 -3.62 -6.74 -8.20
C PHE A 150 -4.86 -7.43 -8.74
N ASN A 151 -4.66 -8.35 -9.66
CA ASN A 151 -5.73 -9.08 -10.32
C ASN A 151 -5.35 -10.56 -10.37
N LEU A 152 -5.95 -11.34 -9.50
CA LEU A 152 -5.77 -12.78 -9.37
C LEU A 152 -7.10 -13.49 -9.64
N ALA A 153 -7.08 -14.82 -9.72
CA ALA A 153 -8.32 -15.60 -9.77
C ALA A 153 -9.18 -15.27 -8.53
N PRO A 154 -10.50 -15.09 -8.69
CA PRO A 154 -11.38 -14.75 -7.58
C PRO A 154 -11.47 -15.90 -6.56
N PRO A 155 -11.87 -15.60 -5.31
CA PRO A 155 -12.16 -16.63 -4.34
C PRO A 155 -13.33 -17.50 -4.81
N THR A 156 -13.32 -18.75 -4.39
CA THR A 156 -14.32 -19.76 -4.78
C THR A 156 -14.86 -20.48 -3.57
N THR A 157 -16.10 -20.94 -3.66
CA THR A 157 -16.69 -21.87 -2.69
C THR A 157 -16.40 -23.31 -3.07
N VAL A 158 -16.65 -24.24 -2.16
CA VAL A 158 -16.72 -25.69 -2.48
C VAL A 158 -18.17 -26.06 -2.63
N GLU A 159 -18.46 -26.88 -3.62
CA GLU A 159 -19.79 -27.53 -3.69
C GLU A 159 -20.02 -28.35 -2.43
N PRO A 160 -21.21 -28.23 -1.79
CA PRO A 160 -21.52 -29.03 -0.62
C PRO A 160 -21.50 -30.53 -0.97
N VAL A 161 -20.77 -31.28 -0.16
CA VAL A 161 -20.80 -32.74 -0.21
C VAL A 161 -22.04 -33.17 0.57
N ASP A 162 -22.99 -33.78 -0.09
CA ASP A 162 -24.29 -34.19 0.45
C ASP A 162 -25.26 -33.03 0.78
N ASN A 163 -26.55 -33.25 0.75
CA ASN A 163 -27.69 -32.35 0.95
C ASN A 163 -27.61 -31.36 2.15
N VAL A 164 -26.43 -30.89 2.48
CA VAL A 164 -26.19 -29.86 3.51
C VAL A 164 -26.44 -28.50 2.86
N THR A 165 -27.39 -27.76 3.40
CA THR A 165 -27.78 -26.43 2.93
C THR A 165 -26.72 -25.35 3.16
N GLN A 166 -25.62 -25.69 3.85
CA GLN A 166 -24.52 -24.76 4.13
C GLN A 166 -23.39 -24.94 3.14
N ARG A 167 -23.00 -23.85 2.47
CA ARG A 167 -21.80 -23.80 1.64
C ARG A 167 -20.65 -23.20 2.43
N PRO A 168 -19.43 -23.76 2.36
CA PRO A 168 -18.26 -23.11 2.89
C PRO A 168 -18.05 -21.75 2.23
N GLY A 169 -17.59 -20.78 3.01
CA GLY A 169 -17.34 -19.43 2.53
C GLY A 169 -16.33 -19.36 1.38
N TYR A 170 -16.33 -18.24 0.71
CA TYR A 170 -15.43 -17.97 -0.42
C TYR A 170 -13.97 -17.89 0.05
N THR A 171 -13.11 -18.75 -0.46
CA THR A 171 -11.69 -18.82 -0.09
C THR A 171 -10.77 -18.76 -1.32
N CYS A 172 -9.56 -18.25 -1.15
CA CYS A 172 -8.53 -18.24 -2.17
C CYS A 172 -7.97 -19.65 -2.38
N ARG A 173 -8.28 -20.30 -3.49
CA ARG A 173 -7.88 -21.69 -3.79
C ARG A 173 -6.98 -21.80 -5.00
N ASN A 174 -7.30 -21.03 -6.04
CA ASN A 174 -6.58 -21.07 -7.32
C ASN A 174 -5.34 -20.20 -7.26
N ASP A 175 -5.54 -18.90 -7.11
CA ASP A 175 -4.44 -17.97 -6.90
C ASP A 175 -4.47 -17.47 -5.47
N ILE A 176 -3.30 -17.35 -4.86
CA ILE A 176 -3.16 -16.96 -3.46
C ILE A 176 -2.03 -15.95 -3.35
N PHE A 177 -2.33 -14.79 -2.77
CA PHE A 177 -1.35 -13.86 -2.26
C PHE A 177 -1.31 -13.98 -0.74
N GLN A 178 -0.11 -14.05 -0.18
CA GLN A 178 0.08 -14.11 1.26
C GLN A 178 1.35 -13.37 1.66
N VAL A 179 1.26 -12.63 2.76
CA VAL A 179 2.44 -12.04 3.40
C VAL A 179 2.73 -12.79 4.69
N THR A 180 3.96 -13.27 4.83
CA THR A 180 4.43 -13.92 6.04
C THR A 180 5.56 -13.10 6.64
N ASN A 181 5.48 -12.87 7.94
CA ASN A 181 6.60 -12.39 8.70
C ASN A 181 7.36 -13.63 9.20
N LEU A 182 8.59 -13.79 8.78
CA LEU A 182 9.37 -15.02 9.01
C LEU A 182 9.54 -15.37 10.50
N GLN A 183 9.11 -14.51 11.44
CA GLN A 183 9.39 -14.71 12.85
C GLN A 183 8.34 -14.23 13.87
N ALA A 184 7.23 -13.66 13.44
CA ALA A 184 6.16 -13.26 14.37
C ALA A 184 4.92 -14.16 14.19
N ASN A 185 4.60 -14.93 15.21
CA ASN A 185 3.36 -15.74 15.26
C ASN A 185 2.11 -14.89 15.59
N SER A 186 2.19 -13.55 15.52
CA SER A 186 1.21 -12.68 16.17
C SER A 186 0.31 -11.88 15.24
N ASP A 187 0.71 -11.67 13.99
CA ASP A 187 -0.11 -10.88 13.08
C ASP A 187 -0.79 -11.81 12.07
N PHE A 188 -2.10 -11.96 12.22
CA PHE A 188 -2.91 -12.68 11.24
C PHE A 188 -2.95 -11.86 9.96
N MET A 189 -2.26 -12.37 8.93
CA MET A 189 -2.31 -11.81 7.60
C MET A 189 -3.25 -12.66 6.74
N PRO A 190 -4.34 -12.10 6.23
CA PRO A 190 -5.25 -12.85 5.40
C PRO A 190 -4.58 -13.28 4.07
N ALA A 191 -4.99 -14.43 3.57
CA ALA A 191 -4.74 -14.79 2.19
C ALA A 191 -5.66 -13.96 1.29
N LEU A 192 -5.12 -13.29 0.26
CA LEU A 192 -5.87 -12.47 -0.65
C LEU A 192 -5.86 -13.05 -2.07
N CYS A 193 -6.93 -12.84 -2.80
CA CYS A 193 -7.09 -13.16 -4.21
C CYS A 193 -8.16 -12.27 -4.85
N GLY A 194 -8.43 -12.44 -6.13
CA GLY A 194 -9.37 -11.60 -6.87
C GLY A 194 -8.81 -10.23 -7.23
N ASP A 195 -9.67 -9.23 -7.32
CA ASP A 195 -9.32 -7.85 -7.66
C ASP A 195 -9.19 -7.00 -6.39
N ASN A 196 -7.96 -6.54 -6.13
CA ASN A 196 -7.65 -5.63 -5.03
C ASN A 196 -6.89 -4.38 -5.51
N ASN A 197 -7.12 -3.96 -6.74
CA ASN A 197 -6.48 -2.78 -7.34
C ASN A 197 -6.69 -1.53 -6.47
N GLY A 198 -5.62 -0.80 -6.21
CA GLY A 198 -5.63 0.45 -5.45
C GLY A 198 -5.76 0.28 -3.94
N GLN A 199 -5.89 -0.95 -3.44
CA GLN A 199 -5.89 -1.21 -2.00
C GLN A 199 -4.45 -1.32 -1.46
N HIS A 200 -4.33 -1.40 -0.15
CA HIS A 200 -3.04 -1.53 0.52
C HIS A 200 -3.19 -2.31 1.82
N LEU A 201 -2.06 -2.77 2.35
CA LEU A 201 -1.98 -3.33 3.69
C LEU A 201 -0.68 -2.96 4.40
N TYR A 202 -0.68 -3.06 5.72
CA TYR A 202 0.42 -2.77 6.60
C TYR A 202 0.92 -4.02 7.32
N VAL A 203 2.22 -4.16 7.37
CA VAL A 203 2.90 -5.23 8.12
C VAL A 203 3.84 -4.61 9.13
N ARG A 204 3.77 -5.07 10.36
CA ARG A 204 4.71 -4.65 11.42
C ARG A 204 5.99 -5.45 11.31
N VAL A 205 7.10 -4.76 11.47
CA VAL A 205 8.44 -5.34 11.56
C VAL A 205 9.16 -4.82 12.78
N ASN A 206 10.12 -5.57 13.29
CA ASN A 206 10.87 -5.17 14.47
C ASN A 206 12.36 -5.53 14.32
N ALA A 207 13.19 -4.51 14.30
CA ALA A 207 14.64 -4.65 14.19
C ALA A 207 15.29 -5.33 15.41
N SER A 208 14.67 -5.21 16.60
CA SER A 208 15.17 -5.77 17.86
C SER A 208 14.86 -7.24 18.05
N THR A 209 13.91 -7.75 17.26
CA THR A 209 13.53 -9.16 17.24
C THR A 209 13.99 -9.80 15.95
N ASN A 210 13.76 -11.09 15.84
CA ASN A 210 14.03 -11.79 14.60
C ASN A 210 13.08 -11.44 13.44
N SER A 211 12.13 -10.50 13.61
CA SER A 211 11.17 -10.05 12.61
C SER A 211 11.75 -8.94 11.70
N ARG A 212 12.91 -9.20 11.10
CA ARG A 212 13.64 -8.23 10.28
C ARG A 212 13.29 -8.26 8.79
N ALA A 213 12.39 -9.14 8.38
CA ALA A 213 12.00 -9.30 7.00
C ALA A 213 10.56 -9.72 6.87
N ILE A 214 9.95 -9.41 5.75
CA ILE A 214 8.68 -10.01 5.31
C ILE A 214 8.92 -10.82 4.05
N ARG A 215 8.14 -11.86 3.88
CA ARG A 215 8.08 -12.64 2.65
C ARG A 215 6.69 -12.49 2.04
N ILE A 216 6.65 -12.02 0.82
CA ILE A 216 5.46 -11.89 0.00
C ILE A 216 5.44 -13.07 -0.95
N ASN A 217 4.38 -13.87 -0.92
CA ASN A 217 4.24 -15.06 -1.73
C ASN A 217 3.03 -14.92 -2.65
N PHE A 218 3.22 -15.28 -3.90
CA PHE A 218 2.17 -15.54 -4.87
C PHE A 218 2.21 -17.01 -5.26
N LYS A 219 1.09 -17.70 -5.10
CA LYS A 219 0.87 -19.03 -5.66
C LYS A 219 -0.19 -18.91 -6.74
N ILE A 220 0.17 -19.22 -7.96
CA ILE A 220 -0.66 -19.08 -9.15
C ILE A 220 -0.99 -20.46 -9.68
N ALA A 221 -2.26 -20.74 -9.89
CA ALA A 221 -2.74 -21.99 -10.43
C ALA A 221 -2.26 -22.21 -11.88
N ASP A 222 -2.16 -23.47 -12.24
CA ASP A 222 -1.81 -23.89 -13.60
C ASP A 222 -2.93 -23.53 -14.59
N ARG A 223 -2.64 -22.61 -15.48
CA ARG A 223 -3.58 -22.12 -16.52
C ARG A 223 -3.74 -23.11 -17.66
N SER A 224 -2.80 -24.05 -17.84
CA SER A 224 -2.93 -25.11 -18.85
C SER A 224 -4.04 -26.11 -18.48
N SER A 225 -4.19 -26.38 -17.19
CA SER A 225 -5.26 -27.23 -16.65
C SER A 225 -6.55 -26.48 -16.34
N GLN A 226 -6.48 -25.15 -16.15
CA GLN A 226 -7.61 -24.28 -15.80
C GLN A 226 -7.66 -23.04 -16.70
N PRO A 227 -7.94 -23.18 -17.99
CA PRO A 227 -7.84 -22.09 -18.97
C PRO A 227 -8.91 -20.98 -18.79
N ASN A 228 -9.96 -21.25 -18.04
CA ASN A 228 -11.03 -20.30 -17.75
C ASN A 228 -10.66 -19.27 -16.65
N LEU A 229 -9.60 -19.52 -15.89
CA LEU A 229 -9.15 -18.57 -14.89
C LEU A 229 -8.58 -17.30 -15.54
N PRO A 230 -8.81 -16.12 -14.95
CA PRO A 230 -8.23 -14.88 -15.45
C PRO A 230 -6.71 -14.93 -15.40
N GLN A 231 -6.07 -14.16 -16.27
CA GLN A 231 -4.62 -14.01 -16.23
C GLN A 231 -4.23 -13.28 -14.98
N ALA A 232 -3.35 -13.88 -14.17
CA ALA A 232 -2.84 -13.24 -12.97
C ALA A 232 -1.90 -12.09 -13.34
N THR A 233 -2.15 -10.92 -12.75
CA THR A 233 -1.29 -9.73 -12.91
C THR A 233 -1.14 -9.02 -11.59
N TRP A 234 0.09 -8.59 -11.28
CA TRP A 234 0.34 -7.75 -10.11
C TRP A 234 1.47 -6.76 -10.35
N LYS A 235 1.31 -5.60 -9.76
CA LYS A 235 2.35 -4.61 -9.54
C LYS A 235 2.17 -4.09 -8.12
N ILE A 236 3.06 -4.50 -7.23
CA ILE A 236 3.00 -4.12 -5.83
C ILE A 236 4.20 -3.26 -5.47
N LYS A 237 3.93 -2.23 -4.68
CA LYS A 237 4.94 -1.34 -4.15
C LYS A 237 5.05 -1.56 -2.65
N VAL A 238 6.24 -1.85 -2.17
CA VAL A 238 6.54 -1.96 -0.75
C VAL A 238 7.34 -0.74 -0.30
N THR A 239 6.83 -0.04 0.69
CA THR A 239 7.50 1.11 1.31
C THR A 239 7.81 0.81 2.75
N GLN A 240 9.07 0.92 3.14
CA GLN A 240 9.53 0.77 4.52
C GLN A 240 9.35 2.10 5.26
N LEU A 241 8.64 2.07 6.39
CA LEU A 241 8.34 3.24 7.21
C LEU A 241 9.18 3.22 8.50
N GLU A 242 9.84 4.34 8.76
CA GLU A 242 10.69 4.51 9.92
C GLU A 242 9.92 5.14 11.08
N CYS A 243 9.91 4.47 12.24
CA CYS A 243 9.32 4.99 13.47
C CYS A 243 10.41 5.65 14.32
N PHE A 244 10.28 6.93 14.52
CA PHE A 244 11.19 7.66 15.40
C PHE A 244 10.73 7.52 16.85
N ASN A 245 11.62 7.01 17.69
CA ASN A 245 11.41 7.08 19.13
C ASN A 245 11.40 8.55 19.57
N THR A 246 10.49 8.90 20.47
CA THR A 246 10.36 10.26 21.06
C THR A 246 11.66 10.84 21.62
N LEU A 247 12.62 9.98 21.99
CA LEU A 247 13.98 10.38 22.40
C LEU A 247 14.82 10.94 21.23
N GLY A 248 14.57 10.50 19.98
CA GLY A 248 15.18 11.07 18.77
C GLY A 248 14.65 12.47 18.49
N LYS A 249 13.34 12.70 18.61
CA LYS A 249 12.72 14.03 18.44
C LYS A 249 13.29 15.08 19.41
N TYR A 250 13.65 14.70 20.64
CA TYR A 250 14.26 15.62 21.60
C TYR A 250 15.71 16.01 21.22
N ARG A 251 16.43 15.10 20.60
CA ARG A 251 17.79 15.35 20.09
C ARG A 251 17.78 16.20 18.82
N ASP A 252 16.82 15.94 17.93
CA ASP A 252 16.63 16.68 16.67
C ASP A 252 16.05 18.07 16.95
N GLY A 253 15.16 18.23 17.92
CA GLY A 253 14.63 19.52 18.36
C GLY A 253 15.70 20.47 18.94
N ILE A 254 16.73 19.93 19.59
CA ILE A 254 17.89 20.73 20.02
C ILE A 254 18.76 21.12 18.81
N LEU A 255 18.92 20.22 17.85
CA LEU A 255 19.64 20.49 16.59
C LEU A 255 18.87 21.50 15.74
N GLU A 256 17.54 21.38 15.66
CA GLU A 256 16.65 22.30 14.95
C GLU A 256 16.66 23.70 15.58
N ALA A 257 16.69 23.81 16.91
CA ALA A 257 16.85 25.08 17.61
C ALA A 257 18.21 25.76 17.31
N ILE A 258 19.24 24.98 17.04
CA ILE A 258 20.57 25.49 16.68
C ILE A 258 20.64 25.83 15.18
N THR A 259 19.88 25.12 14.33
CA THR A 259 19.88 25.31 12.86
C THR A 259 18.80 26.28 12.37
N SER A 260 17.82 26.66 13.21
CA SER A 260 16.78 27.64 12.88
C SER A 260 17.29 29.07 12.65
N SER A 261 18.58 29.33 12.95
CA SER A 261 19.28 30.57 12.60
C SER A 261 19.90 30.56 11.19
N LEU A 262 19.83 29.44 10.45
CA LEU A 262 20.26 29.31 9.05
C LEU A 262 19.04 29.35 8.13
N PRO A 263 19.12 30.02 6.96
CA PRO A 263 17.99 30.07 6.02
C PRO A 263 17.56 28.65 5.66
N SER A 264 16.28 28.37 5.90
CA SER A 264 15.62 27.07 5.74
C SER A 264 16.00 26.39 4.41
N SER A 265 16.72 25.28 4.54
CA SER A 265 16.90 24.34 3.44
C SER A 265 15.53 23.69 3.13
N PRO A 266 15.11 23.60 1.87
CA PRO A 266 13.85 22.96 1.49
C PRO A 266 13.89 21.43 1.58
N PHE A 267 14.80 20.84 2.33
CA PHE A 267 14.88 19.41 2.56
C PHE A 267 14.00 19.04 3.76
N THR A 268 12.71 18.80 3.49
CA THR A 268 11.90 17.97 4.39
C THR A 268 12.61 16.62 4.52
N SER A 269 12.98 16.25 5.74
CA SER A 269 13.63 14.97 5.99
C SER A 269 12.72 13.83 5.54
N SER A 270 13.28 12.71 5.09
CA SER A 270 12.49 11.50 4.76
C SER A 270 11.62 11.05 5.94
N ALA A 271 12.02 11.40 7.14
CA ALA A 271 11.35 11.19 8.41
C ALA A 271 9.95 11.80 8.48
N ASP A 272 9.80 13.05 8.06
CA ASP A 272 8.50 13.75 8.14
C ASP A 272 7.46 13.14 7.19
N ARG A 273 7.90 12.56 6.08
CA ARG A 273 7.02 11.85 5.16
C ARG A 273 6.55 10.52 5.74
N ASP A 274 7.43 9.78 6.41
CA ASP A 274 7.08 8.48 6.97
C ASP A 274 6.06 8.62 8.10
N GLU A 275 6.20 9.64 8.98
CA GLU A 275 5.26 9.91 10.08
C GLU A 275 3.81 10.08 9.60
N TYR A 276 3.63 10.63 8.41
CA TYR A 276 2.31 10.78 7.81
C TYR A 276 1.63 9.44 7.55
N PHE A 277 2.41 8.43 7.14
CA PHE A 277 1.94 7.12 6.74
C PHE A 277 2.01 6.05 7.82
N ILE A 278 2.57 6.33 9.01
CA ILE A 278 2.65 5.34 10.08
C ILE A 278 1.26 5.01 10.59
N ALA A 279 0.87 3.74 10.42
CA ALA A 279 -0.42 3.23 10.87
C ALA A 279 -0.42 2.96 12.38
N PRO A 280 -1.53 3.24 13.09
CA PRO A 280 -1.71 2.78 14.46
C PRO A 280 -1.57 1.25 14.60
N PRO A 281 -1.23 0.75 15.81
CA PRO A 281 -1.19 -0.70 16.05
C PRO A 281 -2.54 -1.37 15.77
N GLY A 282 -2.49 -2.53 15.10
CA GLY A 282 -3.69 -3.33 14.80
C GLY A 282 -4.41 -2.96 13.51
N CYS A 283 -3.99 -1.92 12.80
CA CYS A 283 -4.56 -1.55 11.53
C CYS A 283 -3.94 -2.36 10.39
N LEU A 284 -4.74 -3.12 9.66
CA LEU A 284 -4.30 -3.77 8.42
C LEU A 284 -4.31 -2.79 7.25
N GLN A 285 -5.31 -1.88 7.22
CA GLN A 285 -5.38 -0.76 6.29
C GLN A 285 -5.35 0.56 7.07
N TYR A 286 -4.73 1.58 6.51
CA TYR A 286 -4.66 2.90 7.13
C TYR A 286 -4.72 4.01 6.10
N TYR A 287 -5.66 4.92 6.32
CA TYR A 287 -5.92 6.07 5.46
C TYR A 287 -5.53 7.37 6.17
N PRO A 288 -4.39 7.98 5.79
CA PRO A 288 -3.91 9.19 6.44
C PRO A 288 -4.60 10.46 5.95
N ASP A 289 -5.28 10.43 4.82
CA ASP A 289 -5.94 11.58 4.22
C ASP A 289 -7.24 11.94 4.95
N ARG A 290 -7.68 13.19 4.82
CA ARG A 290 -8.93 13.66 5.47
C ARG A 290 -10.19 13.11 4.83
N SER A 291 -10.12 12.64 3.60
CA SER A 291 -11.24 12.06 2.85
C SER A 291 -10.72 11.07 1.83
N GLY A 292 -11.57 10.13 1.46
CA GLY A 292 -11.26 9.11 0.47
C GLY A 292 -12.35 8.05 0.42
N ALA A 293 -11.97 6.88 -0.09
CA ALA A 293 -12.83 5.70 -0.12
C ALA A 293 -12.07 4.48 0.37
N PHE A 294 -12.79 3.53 0.96
CA PHE A 294 -12.28 2.20 1.33
C PHE A 294 -13.33 1.14 1.03
N GLU A 295 -12.89 -0.08 0.83
CA GLU A 295 -13.74 -1.20 0.44
C GLU A 295 -13.20 -2.51 0.99
N SER A 296 -14.03 -3.54 1.03
CA SER A 296 -13.61 -4.90 1.38
C SER A 296 -12.65 -5.45 0.32
N PHE A 297 -11.78 -6.38 0.71
CA PHE A 297 -10.93 -7.07 -0.26
C PHE A 297 -11.78 -7.85 -1.25
N ASN A 298 -11.36 -7.86 -2.52
CA ASN A 298 -12.06 -8.43 -3.66
C ASN A 298 -13.45 -7.82 -3.93
N TYR A 299 -13.69 -6.58 -3.51
CA TYR A 299 -14.97 -5.90 -3.79
C TYR A 299 -15.30 -5.82 -5.27
N ASN A 300 -14.30 -5.61 -6.13
CA ASN A 300 -14.41 -5.59 -7.59
C ASN A 300 -15.68 -4.85 -8.08
N ARG A 301 -15.89 -3.63 -7.60
CA ARG A 301 -17.06 -2.79 -7.94
C ARG A 301 -18.42 -3.44 -7.59
N GLY A 302 -18.45 -4.28 -6.56
CA GLY A 302 -19.64 -5.00 -6.13
C GLY A 302 -19.91 -6.30 -6.90
N ALA A 303 -18.98 -6.75 -7.73
CA ALA A 303 -19.11 -7.99 -8.50
C ALA A 303 -18.35 -9.17 -7.87
N GLY A 304 -17.43 -8.90 -6.95
CA GLY A 304 -16.62 -9.93 -6.30
C GLY A 304 -17.16 -10.27 -4.91
N PRO A 305 -17.29 -11.56 -4.56
CA PRO A 305 -17.61 -11.95 -3.19
C PRO A 305 -16.41 -11.61 -2.28
N TYR A 306 -16.67 -11.20 -1.04
CA TYR A 306 -15.60 -11.04 -0.07
C TYR A 306 -15.06 -12.40 0.41
N ILE A 307 -13.88 -12.37 1.00
CA ILE A 307 -13.17 -13.58 1.43
C ILE A 307 -13.65 -13.98 2.82
N ALA A 308 -13.86 -15.28 3.02
CA ALA A 308 -14.26 -15.88 4.30
C ALA A 308 -13.11 -15.86 5.34
N ASN A 309 -13.46 -15.98 6.61
CA ASN A 309 -12.54 -16.00 7.74
C ASN A 309 -11.65 -14.75 7.85
N MET A 310 -12.16 -13.61 7.42
CA MET A 310 -11.46 -12.34 7.54
C MET A 310 -11.73 -11.71 8.91
N MET A 311 -10.69 -11.13 9.48
CA MET A 311 -10.80 -10.27 10.66
C MET A 311 -9.71 -9.19 10.59
N TYR A 312 -10.09 -7.96 10.21
CA TYR A 312 -9.12 -6.88 10.09
C TYR A 312 -9.74 -5.53 10.40
N ALA A 313 -8.87 -4.57 10.76
CA ALA A 313 -9.25 -3.19 10.99
C ALA A 313 -8.74 -2.28 9.87
N THR A 314 -9.61 -1.37 9.43
CA THR A 314 -9.31 -0.23 8.57
C THR A 314 -9.35 1.03 9.43
N CYS A 315 -8.24 1.76 9.48
CA CYS A 315 -8.06 2.89 10.37
C CYS A 315 -7.92 4.21 9.58
N PHE A 316 -8.29 5.31 10.27
CA PHE A 316 -8.20 6.66 9.73
C PHE A 316 -7.31 7.52 10.62
N LYS A 317 -6.61 8.49 10.01
CA LYS A 317 -5.71 9.37 10.77
C LYS A 317 -6.50 10.23 11.74
N ARG A 318 -6.08 10.22 13.00
CA ARG A 318 -6.61 11.10 14.04
C ARG A 318 -5.55 12.12 14.44
N THR A 319 -5.80 13.38 14.15
CA THR A 319 -5.02 14.52 14.64
C THR A 319 -5.78 15.17 15.80
N SER A 320 -5.14 16.10 16.50
CA SER A 320 -5.75 16.76 17.69
C SER A 320 -7.05 17.50 17.39
N ASP A 321 -7.25 17.93 16.14
CA ASP A 321 -8.46 18.61 15.64
C ASP A 321 -9.54 17.66 15.13
N VAL A 322 -9.25 16.36 15.03
CA VAL A 322 -10.18 15.34 14.52
C VAL A 322 -10.86 14.62 15.67
N CYS A 323 -12.18 14.60 15.67
CA CYS A 323 -13.01 13.99 16.69
C CYS A 323 -13.83 12.79 16.20
N GLY A 324 -13.91 12.56 14.91
CA GLY A 324 -14.69 11.45 14.37
C GLY A 324 -14.45 11.24 12.88
N VAL A 325 -15.20 10.31 12.31
CA VAL A 325 -15.26 10.04 10.88
C VAL A 325 -16.71 9.92 10.44
N LYS A 326 -17.03 10.53 9.31
CA LYS A 326 -18.29 10.37 8.59
C LYS A 326 -18.09 9.37 7.48
N LEU A 327 -18.87 8.32 7.47
CA LEU A 327 -18.92 7.28 6.47
C LEU A 327 -20.18 7.44 5.63
N THR A 328 -20.04 7.42 4.31
CA THR A 328 -21.16 7.42 3.37
C THR A 328 -21.10 6.15 2.58
N SER A 329 -22.06 5.26 2.76
CA SER A 329 -22.12 3.99 2.06
C SER A 329 -22.39 4.21 0.58
N ALA A 330 -21.51 3.67 -0.26
CA ALA A 330 -21.71 3.57 -1.70
C ALA A 330 -22.33 2.20 -2.06
N SER A 331 -21.98 1.17 -1.29
CA SER A 331 -22.56 -0.18 -1.37
C SER A 331 -22.29 -0.90 -0.06
N PHE A 332 -23.23 -1.74 0.35
CA PHE A 332 -23.09 -2.58 1.55
C PHE A 332 -24.00 -3.80 1.42
N ASP A 333 -23.37 -4.97 1.39
CA ASP A 333 -24.05 -6.25 1.26
C ASP A 333 -23.18 -7.34 1.90
N LEU A 334 -23.52 -7.69 3.15
CA LEU A 334 -22.87 -8.74 3.92
C LEU A 334 -23.89 -9.85 4.17
N ALA A 335 -23.40 -11.08 4.26
CA ALA A 335 -24.26 -12.20 4.52
C ALA A 335 -24.95 -12.07 5.87
N TYR A 336 -26.24 -12.06 5.84
CA TYR A 336 -27.12 -12.21 6.98
C TYR A 336 -28.56 -12.38 6.51
N ARG A 337 -29.30 -13.31 7.11
CA ARG A 337 -30.71 -13.50 6.86
C ARG A 337 -31.53 -13.31 8.13
N THR A 338 -32.39 -12.29 8.14
CA THR A 338 -33.59 -12.31 8.94
C THR A 338 -34.80 -11.99 8.04
N GLU A 339 -35.92 -12.45 8.39
CA GLU A 339 -37.20 -12.10 7.74
C GLU A 339 -37.61 -10.65 8.04
N GLU A 340 -36.97 -10.00 9.01
CA GLU A 340 -37.19 -8.63 9.46
C GLU A 340 -35.96 -7.76 9.19
N ASN A 341 -36.16 -6.62 8.56
CA ASN A 341 -35.10 -5.73 8.04
C ASN A 341 -34.37 -4.88 9.10
N LEU A 342 -34.13 -5.38 10.30
CA LEU A 342 -33.45 -4.67 11.39
C LEU A 342 -32.12 -5.36 11.70
N TYR A 343 -31.02 -4.88 11.13
CA TYR A 343 -29.71 -5.55 11.18
C TYR A 343 -28.66 -4.68 11.88
N LEU A 344 -28.89 -4.37 13.14
CA LEU A 344 -27.93 -3.62 13.96
C LEU A 344 -27.58 -4.40 15.24
N ASP A 345 -26.32 -4.36 15.63
CA ASP A 345 -25.78 -4.89 16.88
C ASP A 345 -26.17 -6.35 17.18
N THR A 346 -27.21 -6.59 18.00
CA THR A 346 -27.63 -7.92 18.43
C THR A 346 -28.13 -8.79 17.30
N ASP A 347 -28.69 -8.17 16.28
CA ASP A 347 -29.21 -8.90 15.13
C ASP A 347 -28.08 -9.42 14.22
N CYS A 348 -26.90 -8.77 14.26
CA CYS A 348 -25.68 -9.25 13.63
C CYS A 348 -24.91 -10.30 14.44
N GLN A 349 -25.47 -10.73 15.59
CA GLN A 349 -24.94 -11.82 16.40
C GLN A 349 -25.92 -12.98 16.33
N VAL A 350 -25.51 -14.07 15.71
CA VAL A 350 -26.35 -15.28 15.66
C VAL A 350 -26.47 -15.85 17.02
N ASN A 351 -27.70 -16.03 17.48
CA ASN A 351 -28.01 -16.93 18.60
C ASN A 351 -28.38 -18.31 18.01
N PRO A 352 -27.51 -19.31 18.10
CA PRO A 352 -27.76 -20.63 17.52
C PRO A 352 -28.96 -21.33 18.11
N VAL A 353 -29.46 -20.87 19.27
CA VAL A 353 -30.63 -21.45 19.96
C VAL A 353 -31.94 -20.92 19.37
N THR A 354 -31.98 -19.68 18.87
CA THR A 354 -33.23 -19.04 18.41
C THR A 354 -33.43 -19.04 16.91
N HIS A 355 -32.38 -19.17 16.12
CA HIS A 355 -32.44 -18.94 14.68
C HIS A 355 -31.98 -20.10 13.79
N GLY A 356 -31.70 -21.27 14.39
CA GLY A 356 -31.27 -22.47 13.65
C GLY A 356 -29.80 -22.38 13.18
N ALA A 357 -29.28 -23.51 12.71
CA ALA A 357 -27.83 -23.71 12.46
C ALA A 357 -27.28 -23.06 11.18
N TYR A 358 -27.97 -22.11 10.54
CA TYR A 358 -27.71 -21.76 9.14
C TYR A 358 -27.42 -20.26 8.87
N GLN A 359 -26.91 -19.51 9.87
CA GLN A 359 -26.71 -18.07 9.70
C GLN A 359 -25.24 -17.69 9.78
N SER A 360 -24.82 -16.79 8.87
CA SER A 360 -23.50 -16.20 8.81
C SER A 360 -23.34 -15.06 9.84
N GLU A 361 -22.20 -14.98 10.50
CA GLU A 361 -21.84 -13.92 11.44
C GLU A 361 -20.96 -12.86 10.82
N ASP A 362 -21.30 -12.39 9.65
CA ASP A 362 -20.53 -11.39 8.93
C ASP A 362 -20.99 -9.99 9.28
N TYR A 363 -20.09 -9.13 9.70
CA TYR A 363 -20.42 -7.76 10.06
C TYR A 363 -19.26 -6.78 9.88
N LEU A 364 -19.64 -5.52 9.67
CA LEU A 364 -18.75 -4.38 9.82
C LEU A 364 -19.03 -3.72 11.19
N PHE A 365 -18.01 -3.69 12.05
CA PHE A 365 -18.04 -2.99 13.31
C PHE A 365 -17.59 -1.54 13.14
N ILE A 366 -18.45 -0.58 13.53
CA ILE A 366 -18.19 0.86 13.48
C ILE A 366 -18.41 1.41 14.90
N PRO A 367 -17.33 1.76 15.63
CA PRO A 367 -17.48 2.21 17.03
C PRO A 367 -18.30 3.48 17.16
N GLU A 368 -19.17 3.55 18.17
CA GLU A 368 -20.00 4.74 18.47
C GLU A 368 -20.74 5.28 17.24
N ALA A 369 -21.27 4.38 16.41
CA ALA A 369 -21.96 4.72 15.19
C ALA A 369 -23.31 5.39 15.46
N LEU A 370 -23.58 6.45 14.74
CA LEU A 370 -24.86 7.15 14.68
C LEU A 370 -25.26 7.32 13.22
N THR A 371 -26.38 6.72 12.83
CA THR A 371 -26.92 6.84 11.47
C THR A 371 -27.66 8.18 11.28
N ALA A 372 -27.94 8.57 10.05
CA ALA A 372 -28.61 9.84 9.75
C ALA A 372 -30.04 9.92 10.29
N ASP A 373 -30.71 8.80 10.43
CA ASP A 373 -32.03 8.61 11.03
C ASP A 373 -32.02 8.52 12.56
N GLY A 374 -30.84 8.66 13.18
CA GLY A 374 -30.68 8.74 14.63
C GLY A 374 -30.54 7.41 15.33
N LEU A 375 -30.40 6.30 14.60
CA LEU A 375 -30.13 4.99 15.19
C LEU A 375 -28.70 4.94 15.71
N ARG A 376 -28.53 4.35 16.89
CA ARG A 376 -27.22 4.06 17.48
C ARG A 376 -26.95 2.57 17.42
N GLY A 377 -25.77 2.23 16.98
CA GLY A 377 -25.35 0.85 16.90
C GLY A 377 -23.85 0.75 16.69
N SER A 378 -23.31 -0.45 16.64
CA SER A 378 -21.89 -0.64 16.39
C SER A 378 -21.61 -1.73 15.35
N LYS A 379 -22.52 -2.67 15.14
CA LYS A 379 -22.39 -3.74 14.16
C LYS A 379 -23.43 -3.56 13.06
N PHE A 380 -22.98 -3.68 11.82
CA PHE A 380 -23.78 -3.60 10.61
C PHE A 380 -23.61 -4.89 9.81
N CYS A 381 -24.68 -5.52 9.41
CA CYS A 381 -24.71 -6.75 8.62
C CYS A 381 -25.86 -6.70 7.58
N GLY A 382 -25.97 -7.71 6.73
CA GLY A 382 -26.93 -7.72 5.64
C GLY A 382 -26.80 -6.47 4.76
N THR A 383 -27.89 -5.75 4.57
CA THR A 383 -27.96 -4.49 3.82
C THR A 383 -28.16 -3.25 4.71
N SER A 384 -27.99 -3.38 6.03
CA SER A 384 -28.32 -2.35 7.03
C SER A 384 -27.61 -1.01 6.84
N ALA A 385 -26.42 -1.01 6.28
CA ALA A 385 -25.70 0.22 5.99
C ALA A 385 -25.85 0.72 4.55
N THR A 386 -26.67 0.06 3.73
CA THR A 386 -26.87 0.46 2.32
C THR A 386 -27.51 1.86 2.24
N ASN A 387 -26.90 2.76 1.47
CA ASN A 387 -27.31 4.16 1.32
C ASN A 387 -27.32 4.99 2.62
N GLN A 388 -26.67 4.51 3.67
CA GLN A 388 -26.60 5.19 4.95
C GLN A 388 -25.43 6.19 5.02
N ILE A 389 -25.67 7.24 5.83
CA ILE A 389 -24.64 8.14 6.31
C ILE A 389 -24.46 7.85 7.80
N ILE A 390 -23.25 7.45 8.17
CA ILE A 390 -22.91 7.04 9.53
C ILE A 390 -21.84 7.96 10.07
N ALA A 391 -22.05 8.54 11.23
CA ALA A 391 -21.02 9.26 11.98
C ALA A 391 -20.48 8.37 13.10
N SER A 392 -19.15 8.25 13.20
CA SER A 392 -18.47 7.53 14.27
C SER A 392 -17.57 8.50 15.03
N THR A 393 -17.80 8.65 16.33
CA THR A 393 -17.09 9.61 17.18
C THR A 393 -16.50 8.97 18.45
N PRO A 394 -15.75 7.88 18.34
CA PRO A 394 -15.17 7.22 19.49
C PRO A 394 -14.14 8.10 20.21
N PRO A 395 -13.92 7.95 21.51
CA PRO A 395 -12.89 8.69 22.25
C PRO A 395 -11.46 8.26 21.90
N GLY A 396 -11.31 7.08 21.30
CA GLY A 396 -10.03 6.45 20.92
C GLY A 396 -9.67 6.56 19.45
N PRO A 397 -8.93 5.59 18.91
CA PRO A 397 -8.58 5.53 17.50
C PRO A 397 -9.82 5.53 16.59
N LEU A 398 -9.68 6.11 15.41
CA LEU A 398 -10.73 6.04 14.38
C LEU A 398 -10.49 4.80 13.53
N TYR A 399 -11.42 3.84 13.59
CA TYR A 399 -11.33 2.62 12.82
C TYR A 399 -12.72 2.02 12.56
N VAL A 400 -12.76 1.14 11.59
CA VAL A 400 -13.81 0.15 11.41
C VAL A 400 -13.17 -1.24 11.39
N SER A 401 -13.89 -2.27 11.80
CA SER A 401 -13.38 -3.64 11.80
C SER A 401 -14.35 -4.55 11.05
N PHE A 402 -13.83 -5.27 10.08
CA PHE A 402 -14.59 -6.25 9.32
C PHE A 402 -14.33 -7.66 9.87
N LYS A 403 -15.40 -8.42 10.02
CA LYS A 403 -15.36 -9.85 10.33
C LYS A 403 -16.20 -10.60 9.33
N SER A 404 -15.67 -11.69 8.77
CA SER A 404 -16.43 -12.72 8.06
C SER A 404 -16.15 -14.07 8.64
N ASP A 405 -17.16 -14.94 8.62
CA ASP A 405 -17.06 -16.33 9.04
C ASP A 405 -16.70 -17.28 7.88
N ASN A 406 -16.94 -18.56 8.03
CA ASN A 406 -16.62 -19.60 7.03
C ASN A 406 -17.86 -20.11 6.27
N LEU A 407 -18.95 -19.37 6.30
CA LEU A 407 -20.20 -19.81 5.69
C LEU A 407 -20.66 -18.84 4.61
N VAL A 408 -21.33 -19.35 3.61
CA VAL A 408 -22.11 -18.58 2.63
C VAL A 408 -23.56 -18.94 2.80
N THR A 409 -24.39 -17.94 2.96
CA THR A 409 -25.84 -18.12 2.91
C THR A 409 -26.31 -18.12 1.48
N ASP A 410 -26.91 -19.24 1.06
CA ASP A 410 -27.63 -19.49 -0.21
C ASP A 410 -27.61 -18.40 -1.30
N ASP A 411 -27.10 -18.75 -2.47
CA ASP A 411 -27.30 -18.14 -3.81
C ASP A 411 -27.22 -16.62 -3.98
N ILE A 412 -27.02 -15.85 -2.91
CA ILE A 412 -26.85 -14.39 -2.96
C ILE A 412 -25.34 -14.10 -2.93
N PRO A 413 -24.81 -13.39 -3.91
CA PRO A 413 -23.42 -12.97 -3.89
C PRO A 413 -23.21 -11.98 -2.74
N GLU A 414 -22.39 -12.38 -1.81
CA GLU A 414 -21.92 -11.56 -0.68
C GLU A 414 -20.88 -10.57 -1.18
N SER A 415 -21.34 -9.41 -1.68
CA SER A 415 -20.49 -8.50 -2.45
C SER A 415 -19.59 -7.60 -1.61
N GLY A 416 -19.79 -7.56 -0.27
CA GLY A 416 -18.98 -6.75 0.63
C GLY A 416 -19.44 -5.30 0.72
N TYR A 417 -18.48 -4.39 0.92
CA TYR A 417 -18.82 -2.99 1.16
C TYR A 417 -17.85 -2.03 0.49
N ARG A 418 -18.38 -0.82 0.21
CA ARG A 418 -17.60 0.36 -0.19
C ARG A 418 -18.16 1.61 0.47
N PHE A 419 -17.29 2.36 1.14
CA PHE A 419 -17.62 3.63 1.77
C PHE A 419 -16.73 4.76 1.28
N ASN A 420 -17.33 5.94 1.16
CA ASN A 420 -16.59 7.18 1.16
C ASN A 420 -16.48 7.69 2.60
N TYR A 421 -15.29 8.14 3.01
CA TYR A 421 -15.06 8.67 4.34
C TYR A 421 -14.62 10.13 4.32
N ASN A 422 -14.99 10.86 5.37
CA ASN A 422 -14.50 12.20 5.67
C ASN A 422 -14.24 12.30 7.17
N VAL A 423 -13.06 12.73 7.59
CA VAL A 423 -12.79 12.98 9.01
C VAL A 423 -13.54 14.21 9.49
N LEU A 424 -14.06 14.16 10.71
CA LEU A 424 -14.85 15.22 11.32
C LEU A 424 -13.99 16.04 12.27
N ASN A 425 -14.03 17.35 12.08
CA ASN A 425 -13.43 18.34 12.97
C ASN A 425 -14.56 19.04 13.74
N ASN A 426 -14.30 19.50 14.96
CA ASN A 426 -15.24 20.29 15.76
C ASN A 426 -16.56 19.57 16.12
N CYS A 427 -16.51 18.28 16.47
CA CYS A 427 -17.69 17.52 16.91
C CYS A 427 -18.34 18.08 18.19
N PHE A 428 -17.70 18.97 18.92
CA PHE A 428 -18.13 19.47 20.21
C PHE A 428 -18.19 20.99 20.24
N SER A 429 -18.94 21.62 19.34
CA SER A 429 -19.50 22.91 19.68
C SER A 429 -20.72 22.69 20.57
N ARG A 430 -20.52 22.31 21.82
CA ARG A 430 -21.55 22.46 22.84
C ARG A 430 -21.74 23.98 23.08
N LYS A 431 -22.87 24.49 22.63
CA LYS A 431 -23.46 25.69 23.23
C LYS A 431 -23.87 25.38 24.67
#